data_851f52582022505052b519985126df55
#
_entry.id   851f52582022505052b519985126df55
#
_cell.length_a   1.000
_cell.length_b   1.000
_cell.length_c   1.000
_cell.angle_alpha   90.00
_cell.angle_beta   90.00
_cell.angle_gamma   90.00
#
_symmetry.space_group_name_H-M   'P 1'
#
loop_
_entity.id
_entity.type
_entity.pdbx_description
1 polymer ?
#
loop_
_entity_poly.entity_id
_entity_poly.type
_entity_poly.pdbx_seq_one_letter_code
_entity_poly.pdbx_strand_id
1 'polypeptide(L)'
;MSERATAGLVLVDKPAGPSSFAVVAGLRRRFETKAGHAGTLDPLATGLLLVLLGRGTRLARYLVGLDKRYRTEIRLGLRTSTGDGEGEVVEETPIATERQLLALEGEVELPVPAASAVKIAGERAYRLHRRGVAVEMPVRASTIHALRIRTYEPPLVELDLHVSSGTYVRAIADALGGHCRWLRRTAVGPFRVEDADEERVLPPLAALVHLPERRLDEEEARLVRSGRPVPGAGEGPVALWTGDGELVAVGQADGGTIRPETVVG
;
A
#
# COMPACT_ATOMS: atom_id res chain seq x y z
N MET A 1 11.68 22.89 26.67
CA MET A 1 11.95 21.51 26.11
C MET A 1 11.19 21.44 24.81
N SER A 2 11.87 21.47 23.67
CA SER A 2 11.22 21.32 22.36
C SER A 2 10.67 19.89 22.27
N GLU A 3 9.34 19.73 22.29
CA GLU A 3 8.70 18.47 21.92
C GLU A 3 9.19 18.09 20.52
N ARG A 4 10.06 17.09 20.43
CA ARG A 4 10.40 16.49 19.13
C ARG A 4 9.10 16.02 18.52
N ALA A 5 8.65 16.69 17.45
CA ALA A 5 7.45 16.33 16.74
C ALA A 5 7.44 14.81 16.52
N THR A 6 6.39 14.14 17.00
CA THR A 6 6.25 12.67 16.94
C THR A 6 6.52 12.20 15.52
N ALA A 7 7.57 11.42 15.33
CA ALA A 7 7.90 10.79 14.05
C ALA A 7 7.81 9.29 14.20
N GLY A 8 7.18 8.60 13.24
CA GLY A 8 7.07 7.14 13.32
C GLY A 8 6.07 6.56 12.34
N LEU A 9 5.75 5.30 12.60
CA LEU A 9 4.77 4.50 11.87
C LEU A 9 3.64 4.09 12.79
N VAL A 10 2.39 4.24 12.35
CA VAL A 10 1.18 3.71 13.01
C VAL A 10 0.55 2.69 12.08
N LEU A 11 0.26 1.52 12.60
CA LEU A 11 -0.48 0.46 11.91
C LEU A 11 -1.96 0.61 12.24
N VAL A 12 -2.78 0.87 11.24
CA VAL A 12 -4.22 1.13 11.40
C VAL A 12 -5.03 0.01 10.79
N ASP A 13 -5.97 -0.56 11.51
CA ASP A 13 -7.02 -1.39 10.94
C ASP A 13 -8.17 -0.49 10.47
N LYS A 14 -8.08 0.00 9.23
CA LYS A 14 -9.08 0.91 8.67
C LYS A 14 -10.45 0.23 8.59
N PRO A 15 -11.52 0.81 9.19
CA PRO A 15 -12.87 0.32 8.99
C PRO A 15 -13.39 0.64 7.59
N ALA A 16 -14.49 0.01 7.19
CA ALA A 16 -15.25 0.39 6.00
C ALA A 16 -15.89 1.78 6.18
N GLY A 17 -16.06 2.51 5.08
CA GLY A 17 -16.70 3.83 5.02
C GLY A 17 -15.72 4.99 4.88
N PRO A 18 -14.84 5.29 5.85
CA PRO A 18 -13.92 6.42 5.72
C PRO A 18 -12.86 6.17 4.65
N SER A 19 -12.51 7.23 3.90
CA SER A 19 -11.36 7.18 2.99
C SER A 19 -10.05 7.10 3.77
N SER A 20 -8.98 6.56 3.14
CA SER A 20 -7.63 6.57 3.71
C SER A 20 -7.19 7.98 4.12
N PHE A 21 -7.59 9.01 3.35
CA PHE A 21 -7.29 10.42 3.68
C PHE A 21 -8.01 10.86 4.97
N ALA A 22 -9.26 10.46 5.18
CA ALA A 22 -10.02 10.79 6.40
C ALA A 22 -9.36 10.19 7.65
N VAL A 23 -8.90 8.93 7.57
CA VAL A 23 -8.15 8.26 8.64
C VAL A 23 -6.85 9.03 8.95
N VAL A 24 -6.06 9.34 7.92
CA VAL A 24 -4.81 10.13 8.09
C VAL A 24 -5.10 11.49 8.70
N ALA A 25 -6.20 12.16 8.30
CA ALA A 25 -6.59 13.45 8.87
C ALA A 25 -6.97 13.34 10.36
N GLY A 26 -7.57 12.23 10.78
CA GLY A 26 -7.82 11.90 12.19
C GLY A 26 -6.54 11.82 13.00
N LEU A 27 -5.60 10.99 12.54
CA LEU A 27 -4.30 10.82 13.21
C LEU A 27 -3.46 12.10 13.21
N ARG A 28 -3.51 12.88 12.11
CA ARG A 28 -2.83 14.19 12.05
C ARG A 28 -3.33 15.15 13.14
N ARG A 29 -4.63 15.18 13.41
CA ARG A 29 -5.20 16.00 14.50
C ARG A 29 -4.82 15.45 15.87
N ARG A 30 -4.91 14.13 16.04
CA ARG A 30 -4.61 13.45 17.31
C ARG A 30 -3.16 13.64 17.76
N PHE A 31 -2.20 13.46 16.84
CA PHE A 31 -0.77 13.56 17.12
C PHE A 31 -0.19 14.96 16.84
N GLU A 32 -1.02 15.92 16.46
CA GLU A 32 -0.65 17.31 16.15
C GLU A 32 0.57 17.44 15.23
N THR A 33 0.75 16.48 14.31
CA THR A 33 1.90 16.41 13.42
C THR A 33 1.50 16.08 12.00
N LYS A 34 2.39 16.33 11.04
CA LYS A 34 2.21 15.91 9.65
C LYS A 34 1.98 14.40 9.60
N ALA A 35 1.00 13.95 8.81
CA ALA A 35 0.73 12.54 8.60
C ALA A 35 0.50 12.24 7.11
N GLY A 36 0.82 11.00 6.69
CA GLY A 36 0.60 10.49 5.35
C GLY A 36 0.53 8.97 5.37
N HIS A 37 -0.09 8.35 4.37
CA HIS A 37 -0.16 6.88 4.28
C HIS A 37 0.71 6.34 3.15
N ALA A 38 1.09 5.06 3.27
CA ALA A 38 1.81 4.31 2.25
C ALA A 38 0.89 3.28 1.58
N GLY A 39 0.11 3.73 0.60
CA GLY A 39 -0.83 2.90 -0.16
C GLY A 39 -2.29 3.07 0.25
N THR A 40 -3.08 3.63 -0.65
CA THR A 40 -4.51 3.89 -0.48
C THR A 40 -5.30 2.60 -0.31
N LEU A 41 -6.33 2.65 0.55
CA LEU A 41 -7.46 1.74 0.57
C LEU A 41 -8.71 2.50 0.13
N ASP A 42 -9.53 1.86 -0.70
CA ASP A 42 -10.84 2.39 -1.09
C ASP A 42 -11.77 2.54 0.13
N PRO A 43 -12.81 3.38 0.10
CA PRO A 43 -13.73 3.56 1.23
C PRO A 43 -14.38 2.24 1.68
N LEU A 44 -14.83 1.41 0.75
CA LEU A 44 -15.42 0.10 1.04
C LEU A 44 -14.44 -0.88 1.69
N ALA A 45 -13.14 -0.75 1.37
CA ALA A 45 -12.12 -1.68 1.83
C ALA A 45 -11.78 -1.45 3.30
N THR A 46 -11.49 -2.54 4.00
CA THR A 46 -11.02 -2.57 5.39
C THR A 46 -9.57 -3.03 5.47
N GLY A 47 -9.00 -3.01 6.67
CA GLY A 47 -7.72 -3.64 6.97
C GLY A 47 -6.53 -2.68 7.00
N LEU A 48 -5.34 -3.24 6.88
CA LEU A 48 -4.09 -2.58 7.22
C LEU A 48 -3.81 -1.33 6.38
N LEU A 49 -3.71 -0.19 7.03
CA LEU A 49 -3.25 1.08 6.48
C LEU A 49 -1.99 1.53 7.25
N LEU A 50 -0.88 1.65 6.54
CA LEU A 50 0.37 2.17 7.11
C LEU A 50 0.33 3.70 7.10
N VAL A 51 0.31 4.32 8.29
CA VAL A 51 0.30 5.78 8.44
C VAL A 51 1.61 6.25 9.05
N LEU A 52 2.28 7.16 8.37
CA LEU A 52 3.55 7.74 8.76
C LEU A 52 3.32 9.12 9.37
N LEU A 53 4.01 9.41 10.47
CA LEU A 53 3.91 10.65 11.23
C LEU A 53 5.20 11.46 11.12
N GLY A 54 5.07 12.80 11.16
CA GLY A 54 6.16 13.75 11.19
C GLY A 54 7.17 13.55 10.06
N ARG A 55 8.45 13.50 10.39
CA ARG A 55 9.53 13.22 9.43
C ARG A 55 9.46 11.81 8.83
N GLY A 56 8.83 10.85 9.52
CA GLY A 56 8.57 9.51 9.02
C GLY A 56 7.81 9.50 7.68
N THR A 57 7.04 10.55 7.35
CA THR A 57 6.35 10.64 6.05
C THR A 57 7.28 10.58 4.84
N ARG A 58 8.57 10.88 5.01
CA ARG A 58 9.59 10.74 3.97
C ARG A 58 9.87 9.28 3.59
N LEU A 59 9.54 8.34 4.50
CA LEU A 59 9.76 6.90 4.31
C LEU A 59 8.67 6.24 3.46
N ALA A 60 7.58 6.94 3.12
CA ALA A 60 6.46 6.37 2.36
C ALA A 60 6.90 5.71 1.03
N ARG A 61 7.90 6.28 0.36
CA ARG A 61 8.44 5.77 -0.92
C ARG A 61 8.99 4.34 -0.81
N TYR A 62 9.51 3.94 0.35
CA TYR A 62 10.06 2.60 0.60
C TYR A 62 9.00 1.57 0.98
N LEU A 63 7.78 2.02 1.31
CA LEU A 63 6.67 1.16 1.70
C LEU A 63 5.64 0.95 0.58
N VAL A 64 5.46 1.95 -0.29
CA VAL A 64 4.45 1.88 -1.36
C VAL A 64 4.70 0.71 -2.30
N GLY A 65 5.98 0.40 -2.59
CA GLY A 65 6.40 -0.68 -3.49
C GLY A 65 6.23 -2.10 -2.93
N LEU A 66 5.95 -2.28 -1.64
CA LEU A 66 5.79 -3.60 -1.04
C LEU A 66 4.57 -4.34 -1.57
N ASP A 67 4.64 -5.66 -1.65
CA ASP A 67 3.51 -6.53 -1.99
C ASP A 67 2.41 -6.44 -0.94
N LYS A 68 1.20 -6.79 -1.34
CA LYS A 68 0.01 -6.74 -0.48
C LYS A 68 -0.69 -8.09 -0.45
N ARG A 69 -1.29 -8.38 0.72
CA ARG A 69 -2.20 -9.50 0.86
C ARG A 69 -3.59 -9.02 1.15
N TYR A 70 -4.54 -9.67 0.51
CA TYR A 70 -5.96 -9.33 0.65
C TYR A 70 -6.78 -10.58 0.89
N ARG A 71 -7.90 -10.39 1.57
CA ARG A 71 -9.04 -11.29 1.55
C ARG A 71 -10.22 -10.54 0.95
N THR A 72 -10.96 -11.18 0.07
CA THR A 72 -12.09 -10.55 -0.62
C THR A 72 -13.17 -11.58 -0.93
N GLU A 73 -14.44 -11.12 -0.95
CA GLU A 73 -15.52 -11.84 -1.55
C GLU A 73 -15.90 -11.17 -2.86
N ILE A 74 -15.99 -11.95 -3.91
CA ILE A 74 -16.38 -11.53 -5.25
C ILE A 74 -17.73 -12.16 -5.58
N ARG A 75 -18.66 -11.36 -6.09
CA ARG A 75 -19.86 -11.84 -6.76
C ARG A 75 -19.55 -11.99 -8.24
N LEU A 76 -19.54 -13.23 -8.72
CA LEU A 76 -19.40 -13.58 -10.13
C LEU A 76 -20.72 -13.37 -10.89
N GLY A 77 -20.63 -13.26 -12.20
CA GLY A 77 -21.78 -13.17 -13.07
C GLY A 77 -22.37 -11.76 -13.28
N LEU A 78 -21.87 -10.75 -12.53
CA LEU A 78 -22.33 -9.36 -12.65
C LEU A 78 -21.13 -8.40 -12.51
N ARG A 79 -20.87 -7.61 -13.55
CA ARG A 79 -19.94 -6.47 -13.47
C ARG A 79 -20.67 -5.20 -13.03
N THR A 80 -19.95 -4.33 -12.32
CA THR A 80 -20.48 -3.03 -11.90
C THR A 80 -19.59 -1.91 -12.41
N SER A 81 -20.12 -0.70 -12.52
CA SER A 81 -19.43 0.49 -13.01
C SER A 81 -18.20 0.90 -12.19
N THR A 82 -18.12 0.47 -10.91
CA THR A 82 -16.99 0.75 -10.00
C THR A 82 -16.12 -0.48 -9.72
N GLY A 83 -16.56 -1.68 -10.14
CA GLY A 83 -15.93 -2.96 -9.82
C GLY A 83 -16.17 -3.41 -8.37
N ASP A 84 -17.13 -2.79 -7.66
CA ASP A 84 -17.56 -3.11 -6.30
C ASP A 84 -19.08 -3.02 -6.18
N GLY A 85 -19.61 -3.36 -5.00
CA GLY A 85 -21.05 -3.38 -4.75
C GLY A 85 -21.75 -2.01 -4.67
N GLU A 86 -21.01 -0.90 -4.72
CA GLU A 86 -21.56 0.46 -4.73
C GLU A 86 -21.91 0.93 -6.16
N GLY A 87 -21.35 0.27 -7.19
CA GLY A 87 -21.60 0.60 -8.60
C GLY A 87 -22.89 0.02 -9.14
N GLU A 88 -23.42 0.65 -10.20
CA GLU A 88 -24.55 0.12 -10.97
C GLU A 88 -24.10 -1.11 -11.77
N VAL A 89 -24.99 -2.10 -11.92
CA VAL A 89 -24.74 -3.26 -12.78
C VAL A 89 -24.68 -2.79 -14.24
N VAL A 90 -23.56 -3.08 -14.90
CA VAL A 90 -23.33 -2.68 -16.30
C VAL A 90 -23.34 -3.86 -17.26
N GLU A 91 -23.11 -5.08 -16.77
CA GLU A 91 -23.03 -6.28 -17.60
C GLU A 91 -23.34 -7.54 -16.79
N GLU A 92 -24.13 -8.45 -17.40
CA GLU A 92 -24.25 -9.84 -16.94
C GLU A 92 -23.23 -10.69 -17.69
N THR A 93 -22.51 -11.56 -16.95
CA THR A 93 -21.43 -12.38 -17.49
C THR A 93 -21.62 -13.84 -17.09
N PRO A 94 -21.00 -14.78 -17.80
CA PRO A 94 -20.92 -16.17 -17.32
C PRO A 94 -20.19 -16.26 -15.97
N ILE A 95 -20.63 -17.19 -15.12
CA ILE A 95 -19.96 -17.44 -13.84
C ILE A 95 -18.62 -18.14 -14.09
N ALA A 96 -17.52 -17.51 -13.66
CA ALA A 96 -16.18 -18.07 -13.78
C ALA A 96 -16.03 -19.34 -12.92
N THR A 97 -15.48 -20.38 -13.49
CA THR A 97 -15.16 -21.65 -12.82
C THR A 97 -13.91 -21.52 -11.92
N GLU A 98 -13.74 -22.41 -10.95
CA GLU A 98 -12.52 -22.46 -10.12
C GLU A 98 -11.23 -22.50 -10.96
N ARG A 99 -11.25 -23.25 -12.07
CA ARG A 99 -10.11 -23.31 -12.99
C ARG A 99 -9.77 -21.93 -13.59
N GLN A 100 -10.78 -21.14 -13.94
CA GLN A 100 -10.57 -19.78 -14.48
C GLN A 100 -10.06 -18.82 -13.40
N LEU A 101 -10.50 -18.98 -12.15
CA LEU A 101 -9.96 -18.22 -11.03
C LEU A 101 -8.46 -18.51 -10.84
N LEU A 102 -8.10 -19.78 -10.74
CA LEU A 102 -6.70 -20.21 -10.53
C LEU A 102 -5.79 -19.85 -11.71
N ALA A 103 -6.34 -19.75 -12.92
CA ALA A 103 -5.59 -19.34 -14.11
C ALA A 103 -5.11 -17.87 -14.09
N LEU A 104 -5.57 -17.07 -13.13
CA LEU A 104 -5.09 -15.69 -12.94
C LEU A 104 -3.77 -15.60 -12.16
N GLU A 105 -3.26 -16.70 -11.56
CA GLU A 105 -1.93 -16.66 -10.95
C GLU A 105 -0.84 -16.38 -12.00
N GLY A 106 0.13 -15.55 -11.62
CA GLY A 106 1.21 -15.11 -12.48
C GLY A 106 1.10 -13.66 -12.92
N GLU A 107 1.70 -13.35 -14.05
CA GLU A 107 1.66 -12.00 -14.62
C GLU A 107 0.35 -11.79 -15.38
N VAL A 108 -0.32 -10.69 -15.07
CA VAL A 108 -1.59 -10.31 -15.69
C VAL A 108 -1.57 -8.83 -16.08
N GLU A 109 -2.21 -8.51 -17.18
CA GLU A 109 -2.48 -7.13 -17.56
C GLU A 109 -3.92 -6.77 -17.22
N LEU A 110 -4.11 -5.82 -16.31
CA LEU A 110 -5.42 -5.44 -15.81
C LEU A 110 -5.69 -3.94 -16.05
N PRO A 111 -6.89 -3.57 -16.53
CA PRO A 111 -7.26 -2.16 -16.63
C PRO A 111 -7.39 -1.56 -15.24
N VAL A 112 -6.90 -0.34 -15.05
CA VAL A 112 -7.09 0.39 -13.80
C VAL A 112 -8.57 0.75 -13.67
N PRO A 113 -9.22 0.50 -12.51
CA PRO A 113 -10.63 0.86 -12.33
C PRO A 113 -10.87 2.36 -12.52
N ALA A 114 -11.96 2.73 -13.20
CA ALA A 114 -12.33 4.14 -13.42
C ALA A 114 -12.53 4.91 -12.11
N ALA A 115 -13.08 4.24 -11.08
CA ALA A 115 -13.21 4.78 -9.73
C ALA A 115 -11.90 4.69 -8.93
N SER A 116 -10.78 5.19 -9.47
CA SER A 116 -9.46 5.14 -8.82
C SER A 116 -8.82 6.52 -8.66
N ALA A 117 -7.73 6.59 -7.87
CA ALA A 117 -6.97 7.82 -7.64
C ALA A 117 -5.91 8.10 -8.71
N VAL A 118 -5.83 7.31 -9.79
CA VAL A 118 -4.92 7.55 -10.90
C VAL A 118 -5.27 8.87 -11.58
N LYS A 119 -4.25 9.58 -12.07
CA LYS A 119 -4.45 10.80 -12.84
C LYS A 119 -4.51 10.50 -14.33
N ILE A 120 -5.55 10.99 -14.99
CA ILE A 120 -5.72 10.98 -16.43
C ILE A 120 -5.74 12.44 -16.89
N ALA A 121 -4.85 12.82 -17.78
CA ALA A 121 -4.69 14.21 -18.24
C ALA A 121 -4.63 15.25 -17.10
N GLY A 122 -3.98 14.90 -15.97
CA GLY A 122 -3.82 15.79 -14.82
C GLY A 122 -4.95 15.74 -13.79
N GLU A 123 -6.11 15.17 -14.10
CA GLU A 123 -7.25 15.02 -13.19
C GLU A 123 -7.37 13.59 -12.64
N ARG A 124 -7.91 13.43 -11.42
CA ARG A 124 -8.13 12.10 -10.81
C ARG A 124 -9.26 11.36 -11.53
N ALA A 125 -9.03 10.08 -11.90
CA ALA A 125 -10.00 9.27 -12.65
C ALA A 125 -11.36 9.18 -11.94
N TYR A 126 -11.41 9.02 -10.61
CA TYR A 126 -12.67 8.97 -9.86
C TYR A 126 -13.52 10.25 -10.01
N ARG A 127 -12.91 11.43 -10.26
CA ARG A 127 -13.65 12.69 -10.49
C ARG A 127 -14.27 12.72 -11.87
N LEU A 128 -13.53 12.23 -12.87
CA LEU A 128 -14.02 12.09 -14.24
C LEU A 128 -15.19 11.10 -14.28
N HIS A 129 -15.02 9.94 -13.63
CA HIS A 129 -16.07 8.92 -13.50
C HIS A 129 -17.36 9.47 -12.88
N ARG A 130 -17.27 10.20 -11.74
CA ARG A 130 -18.45 10.81 -11.10
C ARG A 130 -19.17 11.85 -11.95
N ARG A 131 -18.49 12.46 -12.91
CA ARG A 131 -19.09 13.40 -13.88
C ARG A 131 -19.62 12.69 -15.13
N GLY A 132 -19.58 11.36 -15.17
CA GLY A 132 -19.99 10.58 -16.34
C GLY A 132 -19.07 10.75 -17.56
N VAL A 133 -17.85 11.25 -17.37
CA VAL A 133 -16.88 11.41 -18.46
C VAL A 133 -16.23 10.05 -18.73
N ALA A 134 -16.51 9.50 -19.92
CA ALA A 134 -15.84 8.27 -20.37
C ALA A 134 -14.36 8.56 -20.64
N VAL A 135 -13.48 7.78 -20.03
CA VAL A 135 -12.03 7.86 -20.23
C VAL A 135 -11.48 6.46 -20.47
N GLU A 136 -10.53 6.37 -21.39
CA GLU A 136 -9.77 5.14 -21.56
C GLU A 136 -8.81 4.96 -20.38
N MET A 137 -9.01 3.88 -19.62
CA MET A 137 -8.19 3.60 -18.45
C MET A 137 -6.92 2.87 -18.86
N PRO A 138 -5.75 3.23 -18.28
CA PRO A 138 -4.51 2.55 -18.59
C PRO A 138 -4.55 1.11 -18.12
N VAL A 139 -3.98 0.22 -18.91
CA VAL A 139 -3.69 -1.15 -18.52
C VAL A 139 -2.39 -1.19 -17.73
N ARG A 140 -2.33 -1.98 -16.67
CA ARG A 140 -1.14 -2.17 -15.84
C ARG A 140 -0.77 -3.63 -15.72
N ALA A 141 0.51 -3.91 -15.90
CA ALA A 141 1.07 -5.20 -15.50
C ALA A 141 0.99 -5.32 -13.98
N SER A 142 0.52 -6.48 -13.53
CA SER A 142 0.40 -6.86 -12.13
C SER A 142 0.82 -8.31 -11.98
N THR A 143 1.37 -8.69 -10.84
CA THR A 143 1.67 -10.09 -10.54
C THR A 143 0.76 -10.58 -9.43
N ILE A 144 0.03 -11.65 -9.69
CA ILE A 144 -0.71 -12.40 -8.67
C ILE A 144 0.21 -13.54 -8.22
N HIS A 145 0.97 -13.31 -7.13
CA HIS A 145 1.94 -14.26 -6.60
C HIS A 145 1.27 -15.53 -6.07
N ALA A 146 0.05 -15.40 -5.53
CA ALA A 146 -0.78 -16.51 -5.10
C ALA A 146 -2.25 -16.10 -5.06
N LEU A 147 -3.11 -17.03 -5.47
CA LEU A 147 -4.56 -16.96 -5.36
C LEU A 147 -5.07 -18.26 -4.70
N ARG A 148 -5.68 -18.16 -3.55
CA ARG A 148 -6.29 -19.28 -2.86
C ARG A 148 -7.79 -19.12 -2.77
N ILE A 149 -8.53 -20.07 -3.28
CA ILE A 149 -9.98 -20.15 -3.11
C ILE A 149 -10.26 -20.66 -1.69
N ARG A 150 -10.99 -19.88 -0.89
CA ARG A 150 -11.44 -20.26 0.45
C ARG A 150 -12.78 -20.96 0.41
N THR A 151 -13.72 -20.31 -0.29
CA THR A 151 -15.04 -20.87 -0.57
C THR A 151 -15.41 -20.62 -2.03
N TYR A 152 -16.11 -21.55 -2.64
CA TYR A 152 -16.66 -21.42 -3.99
C TYR A 152 -18.12 -21.90 -3.97
N GLU A 153 -19.02 -20.94 -3.79
CA GLU A 153 -20.47 -21.16 -3.74
C GLU A 153 -21.14 -20.19 -4.72
N PRO A 154 -21.09 -20.50 -6.03
CA PRO A 154 -21.59 -19.57 -7.05
C PRO A 154 -23.00 -19.05 -6.75
N PRO A 155 -23.22 -17.71 -6.91
CA PRO A 155 -22.35 -16.74 -7.56
C PRO A 155 -21.27 -16.11 -6.66
N LEU A 156 -21.07 -16.58 -5.43
CA LEU A 156 -20.10 -16.02 -4.48
C LEU A 156 -18.81 -16.86 -4.43
N VAL A 157 -17.69 -16.17 -4.35
CA VAL A 157 -16.39 -16.77 -4.12
C VAL A 157 -15.58 -15.93 -3.12
N GLU A 158 -14.99 -16.58 -2.11
CA GLU A 158 -14.03 -15.94 -1.20
C GLU A 158 -12.60 -16.31 -1.55
N LEU A 159 -11.73 -15.31 -1.68
CA LEU A 159 -10.34 -15.47 -2.10
C LEU A 159 -9.38 -14.86 -1.08
N ASP A 160 -8.25 -15.57 -0.83
CA ASP A 160 -7.03 -14.95 -0.33
C ASP A 160 -6.10 -14.65 -1.52
N LEU A 161 -5.58 -13.43 -1.59
CA LEU A 161 -4.72 -12.94 -2.68
C LEU A 161 -3.39 -12.44 -2.13
N HIS A 162 -2.29 -12.80 -2.80
CA HIS A 162 -0.98 -12.17 -2.63
C HIS A 162 -0.59 -11.53 -3.97
N VAL A 163 -0.44 -10.21 -4.01
CA VAL A 163 -0.29 -9.45 -5.25
C VAL A 163 0.83 -8.42 -5.15
N SER A 164 1.42 -8.11 -6.30
CA SER A 164 2.40 -7.02 -6.43
C SER A 164 1.78 -5.66 -6.10
N SER A 165 2.65 -4.71 -5.80
CA SER A 165 2.23 -3.32 -5.55
C SER A 165 1.50 -2.72 -6.74
N GLY A 166 0.43 -1.97 -6.45
CA GLY A 166 -0.36 -1.28 -7.48
C GLY A 166 -1.45 -2.12 -8.12
N THR A 167 -1.56 -3.41 -7.79
CA THR A 167 -2.65 -4.27 -8.23
C THR A 167 -3.97 -3.84 -7.60
N TYR A 168 -5.01 -3.70 -8.41
CA TYR A 168 -6.38 -3.42 -7.97
C TYR A 168 -7.17 -4.73 -7.88
N VAL A 169 -7.59 -5.12 -6.68
CA VAL A 169 -8.41 -6.34 -6.50
C VAL A 169 -9.73 -6.23 -7.24
N ARG A 170 -10.29 -5.01 -7.37
CA ARG A 170 -11.49 -4.74 -8.18
C ARG A 170 -11.28 -5.06 -9.67
N ALA A 171 -10.07 -4.83 -10.19
CA ALA A 171 -9.75 -5.22 -11.57
C ALA A 171 -9.63 -6.74 -11.73
N ILE A 172 -9.16 -7.46 -10.69
CA ILE A 172 -9.19 -8.93 -10.67
C ILE A 172 -10.64 -9.43 -10.69
N ALA A 173 -11.52 -8.83 -9.87
CA ALA A 173 -12.93 -9.18 -9.85
C ALA A 173 -13.61 -8.94 -11.20
N ASP A 174 -13.31 -7.81 -11.85
CA ASP A 174 -13.82 -7.47 -13.18
C ASP A 174 -13.33 -8.45 -14.26
N ALA A 175 -12.05 -8.85 -14.23
CA ALA A 175 -11.49 -9.86 -15.14
C ALA A 175 -12.16 -11.24 -14.98
N LEU A 176 -12.70 -11.55 -13.80
CA LEU A 176 -13.48 -12.75 -13.51
C LEU A 176 -14.97 -12.60 -13.89
N GLY A 177 -15.38 -11.49 -14.48
CA GLY A 177 -16.77 -11.21 -14.78
C GLY A 177 -17.61 -10.94 -13.53
N GLY A 178 -17.03 -10.28 -12.53
CA GLY A 178 -17.69 -10.02 -11.25
C GLY A 178 -17.33 -8.67 -10.65
N HIS A 179 -17.68 -8.48 -9.38
CA HIS A 179 -17.33 -7.30 -8.59
C HIS A 179 -17.03 -7.69 -7.14
N CYS A 180 -16.21 -6.88 -6.46
CA CYS A 180 -15.93 -7.05 -5.04
C CYS A 180 -17.16 -6.71 -4.20
N ARG A 181 -17.62 -7.63 -3.33
CA ARG A 181 -18.63 -7.36 -2.32
C ARG A 181 -18.00 -6.74 -1.06
N TRP A 182 -16.87 -7.28 -0.66
CA TRP A 182 -16.03 -6.70 0.37
C TRP A 182 -14.56 -6.99 0.08
N LEU A 183 -13.69 -6.18 0.68
CA LEU A 183 -12.25 -6.24 0.49
C LEU A 183 -11.55 -5.91 1.81
N ARG A 184 -10.61 -6.76 2.25
CA ARG A 184 -9.80 -6.54 3.43
C ARG A 184 -8.32 -6.72 3.09
N ARG A 185 -7.51 -5.69 3.33
CA ARG A 185 -6.06 -5.79 3.23
C ARG A 185 -5.49 -6.37 4.52
N THR A 186 -4.97 -7.60 4.46
CA THR A 186 -4.44 -8.32 5.62
C THR A 186 -2.96 -8.05 5.86
N ALA A 187 -2.19 -7.69 4.80
CA ALA A 187 -0.77 -7.37 4.96
C ALA A 187 -0.26 -6.37 3.91
N VAL A 188 0.83 -5.67 4.26
CA VAL A 188 1.68 -4.86 3.37
C VAL A 188 3.13 -5.24 3.66
N GLY A 189 3.78 -5.97 2.75
CA GLY A 189 5.11 -6.55 3.01
C GLY A 189 5.13 -7.36 4.31
N PRO A 190 6.03 -7.03 5.27
CA PRO A 190 6.13 -7.74 6.55
C PRO A 190 5.05 -7.34 7.56
N PHE A 191 4.32 -6.23 7.35
CA PHE A 191 3.33 -5.71 8.28
C PHE A 191 2.01 -6.46 8.15
N ARG A 192 1.40 -6.80 9.31
CA ARG A 192 0.14 -7.55 9.39
C ARG A 192 -0.95 -6.71 10.03
N VAL A 193 -2.19 -6.95 9.64
CA VAL A 193 -3.35 -6.26 10.21
C VAL A 193 -3.58 -6.64 11.67
N GLU A 194 -3.17 -7.84 12.07
CA GLU A 194 -3.24 -8.34 13.44
C GLU A 194 -2.37 -7.53 14.42
N ASP A 195 -1.34 -6.83 13.91
CA ASP A 195 -0.44 -5.98 14.68
C ASP A 195 -0.93 -4.51 14.74
N ALA A 196 -2.11 -4.23 14.18
CA ALA A 196 -2.64 -2.87 14.14
C ALA A 196 -3.00 -2.36 15.53
N ASP A 197 -2.46 -1.19 15.84
CA ASP A 197 -2.71 -0.47 17.09
C ASP A 197 -2.54 1.04 16.82
N GLU A 198 -3.67 1.76 16.78
CA GLU A 198 -3.69 3.21 16.50
C GLU A 198 -3.16 4.06 17.66
N GLU A 199 -3.01 3.48 18.85
CA GLU A 199 -2.44 4.15 20.02
C GLU A 199 -0.90 4.07 20.01
N ARG A 200 -0.34 3.09 19.32
CA ARG A 200 1.08 2.79 19.31
C ARG A 200 1.78 3.45 18.12
N VAL A 201 2.70 4.37 18.41
CA VAL A 201 3.62 4.91 17.41
C VAL A 201 4.92 4.10 17.44
N LEU A 202 5.17 3.34 16.39
CA LEU A 202 6.42 2.63 16.19
C LEU A 202 7.53 3.60 15.73
N PRO A 203 8.80 3.39 16.15
CA PRO A 203 9.90 4.25 15.72
C PRO A 203 10.09 4.20 14.18
N PRO A 204 10.64 5.25 13.56
CA PRO A 204 10.83 5.30 12.10
C PRO A 204 11.60 4.11 11.52
N LEU A 205 12.56 3.56 12.25
CA LEU A 205 13.31 2.37 11.84
C LEU A 205 12.41 1.15 11.65
N ALA A 206 11.35 1.00 12.47
CA ALA A 206 10.39 -0.09 12.31
C ALA A 206 9.66 -0.08 10.96
N ALA A 207 9.56 1.07 10.29
CA ALA A 207 9.00 1.15 8.95
C ALA A 207 9.89 0.48 7.88
N LEU A 208 11.14 0.20 8.19
CA LEU A 208 12.16 -0.23 7.24
C LEU A 208 12.67 -1.66 7.48
N VAL A 209 11.96 -2.46 8.28
CA VAL A 209 12.36 -3.85 8.63
C VAL A 209 12.56 -4.79 7.42
N HIS A 210 12.16 -4.36 6.23
CA HIS A 210 12.35 -5.08 4.97
C HIS A 210 13.63 -4.67 4.24
N LEU A 211 14.36 -3.65 4.73
CA LEU A 211 15.62 -3.20 4.15
C LEU A 211 16.79 -3.75 4.95
N PRO A 212 17.96 -3.95 4.30
CA PRO A 212 19.22 -4.12 5.01
C PRO A 212 19.47 -2.94 5.95
N GLU A 213 20.11 -3.23 7.08
CA GLU A 213 20.42 -2.24 8.11
C GLU A 213 21.93 -2.07 8.25
N ARG A 214 22.37 -0.83 8.52
CA ARG A 214 23.73 -0.51 8.89
C ARG A 214 23.77 0.44 10.08
N ARG A 215 24.46 0.01 11.14
CA ARG A 215 24.74 0.85 12.30
C ARG A 215 25.88 1.81 11.96
N LEU A 216 25.69 3.08 12.31
CA LEU A 216 26.68 4.17 12.18
C LEU A 216 27.34 4.44 13.53
N ASP A 217 28.59 4.84 13.50
CA ASP A 217 29.22 5.53 14.61
C ASP A 217 28.82 7.02 14.63
N GLU A 218 29.30 7.77 15.64
CA GLU A 218 28.93 9.20 15.79
C GLU A 218 29.47 10.08 14.65
N GLU A 219 30.66 9.79 14.14
CA GLU A 219 31.29 10.54 13.05
C GLU A 219 30.54 10.30 11.74
N GLU A 220 30.29 9.03 11.41
CA GLU A 220 29.49 8.63 10.26
C GLU A 220 28.09 9.22 10.31
N ALA A 221 27.43 9.20 11.47
CA ALA A 221 26.10 9.80 11.63
C ALA A 221 26.09 11.31 11.35
N ARG A 222 27.13 12.05 11.75
CA ARG A 222 27.28 13.48 11.41
C ARG A 222 27.45 13.67 9.89
N LEU A 223 28.26 12.84 9.24
CA LEU A 223 28.44 12.88 7.79
C LEU A 223 27.10 12.64 7.08
N VAL A 224 26.39 11.57 7.45
CA VAL A 224 25.09 11.21 6.87
C VAL A 224 24.05 12.31 7.07
N ARG A 225 23.95 12.92 8.27
CA ARG A 225 23.03 14.03 8.51
C ARG A 225 23.33 15.25 7.64
N SER A 226 24.60 15.46 7.25
CA SER A 226 25.00 16.51 6.32
C SER A 226 24.93 16.12 4.84
N GLY A 227 24.37 14.94 4.53
CA GLY A 227 24.23 14.44 3.16
C GLY A 227 25.52 13.86 2.56
N ARG A 228 26.57 13.62 3.36
CA ARG A 228 27.85 13.07 2.92
C ARG A 228 27.82 11.55 2.94
N PRO A 229 28.47 10.90 1.95
CA PRO A 229 28.52 9.45 1.88
C PRO A 229 29.41 8.86 2.98
N VAL A 230 29.15 7.61 3.31
CA VAL A 230 29.96 6.78 4.22
C VAL A 230 30.38 5.48 3.53
N PRO A 231 31.48 4.85 3.91
CA PRO A 231 31.86 3.54 3.39
C PRO A 231 30.76 2.51 3.69
N GLY A 232 30.55 1.56 2.78
CA GLY A 232 29.62 0.45 3.03
C GLY A 232 29.46 -0.44 1.81
N ALA A 233 29.22 -1.74 2.07
CA ALA A 233 29.01 -2.75 1.04
C ALA A 233 27.53 -2.92 0.71
N GLY A 234 27.25 -3.66 -0.38
CA GLY A 234 25.89 -3.98 -0.83
C GLY A 234 25.43 -3.10 -1.96
N GLU A 235 24.19 -3.35 -2.40
CA GLU A 235 23.50 -2.58 -3.43
C GLU A 235 22.07 -2.26 -2.99
N GLY A 236 21.56 -1.14 -3.45
CA GLY A 236 20.17 -0.74 -3.15
C GLY A 236 20.00 0.05 -1.84
N PRO A 237 18.75 0.22 -1.39
CA PRO A 237 18.45 1.01 -0.21
C PRO A 237 18.86 0.31 1.08
N VAL A 238 19.48 1.07 2.01
CA VAL A 238 19.96 0.60 3.33
C VAL A 238 19.48 1.56 4.41
N ALA A 239 18.91 1.05 5.49
CA ALA A 239 18.55 1.83 6.67
C ALA A 239 19.82 2.13 7.51
N LEU A 240 20.10 3.41 7.74
CA LEU A 240 21.27 3.91 8.49
C LEU A 240 20.81 4.41 9.86
N TRP A 241 21.29 3.78 10.93
CA TRP A 241 20.83 4.06 12.28
C TRP A 241 21.99 4.11 13.30
N THR A 242 21.78 4.78 14.42
CA THR A 242 22.75 4.93 15.51
C THR A 242 22.53 3.91 16.62
N GLY A 243 23.52 3.74 17.46
CA GLY A 243 23.51 2.71 18.51
C GLY A 243 22.37 2.78 19.53
N ASP A 244 21.70 3.93 19.62
CA ASP A 244 20.49 4.16 20.43
C ASP A 244 19.19 3.82 19.70
N GLY A 245 19.27 3.31 18.45
CA GLY A 245 18.11 2.95 17.64
C GLY A 245 17.49 4.11 16.84
N GLU A 246 18.12 5.29 16.79
CA GLU A 246 17.66 6.42 15.98
C GLU A 246 17.95 6.16 14.49
N LEU A 247 16.89 6.19 13.65
CA LEU A 247 17.06 6.19 12.21
C LEU A 247 17.59 7.54 11.75
N VAL A 248 18.80 7.55 11.19
CA VAL A 248 19.44 8.77 10.66
C VAL A 248 18.98 9.03 9.23
N ALA A 249 19.05 8.02 8.37
CA ALA A 249 18.71 8.14 6.95
C ALA A 249 18.39 6.78 6.33
N VAL A 250 17.80 6.81 5.14
CA VAL A 250 17.95 5.70 4.17
C VAL A 250 18.94 6.17 3.14
N GLY A 251 19.95 5.35 2.89
CA GLY A 251 20.99 5.58 1.89
C GLY A 251 20.91 4.57 0.76
N GLN A 252 21.51 4.92 -0.38
CA GLN A 252 21.69 4.03 -1.54
C GLN A 252 23.11 3.49 -1.51
N ALA A 253 23.26 2.18 -1.39
CA ALA A 253 24.54 1.48 -1.51
C ALA A 253 24.86 1.18 -2.98
N ASP A 254 26.13 1.29 -3.36
CA ASP A 254 26.66 1.08 -4.71
C ASP A 254 27.96 0.24 -4.73
N GLY A 255 28.05 -0.76 -3.87
CA GLY A 255 29.16 -1.71 -3.79
C GLY A 255 30.35 -1.29 -2.91
N GLY A 256 30.50 -0.02 -2.58
CA GLY A 256 31.63 0.46 -1.75
C GLY A 256 31.32 1.66 -0.90
N THR A 257 30.22 2.36 -1.21
CA THR A 257 29.80 3.59 -0.56
C THR A 257 28.29 3.59 -0.38
N ILE A 258 27.81 4.19 0.70
CA ILE A 258 26.38 4.45 0.91
C ILE A 258 26.16 5.96 0.90
N ARG A 259 25.33 6.42 -0.03
CA ARG A 259 24.96 7.83 -0.19
C ARG A 259 23.57 8.09 0.44
N PRO A 260 23.46 9.02 1.41
CA PRO A 260 22.18 9.35 1.99
C PRO A 260 21.21 9.91 0.93
N GLU A 261 20.00 9.31 0.81
CA GLU A 261 18.92 9.82 -0.05
C GLU A 261 17.80 10.46 0.75
N THR A 262 17.45 9.88 1.90
CA THR A 262 16.35 10.34 2.73
C THR A 262 16.84 10.49 4.17
N VAL A 263 17.22 11.70 4.56
CA VAL A 263 17.61 12.02 5.94
C VAL A 263 16.35 12.23 6.78
N VAL A 264 16.26 11.56 7.93
CA VAL A 264 15.07 11.55 8.83
C VAL A 264 15.42 12.17 10.18
N GLY A 265 16.66 11.97 10.63
CA GLY A 265 17.19 12.48 11.91
C GLY A 265 17.39 14.00 11.96
#